data_19a5d189ed523ab48423a3c789f7f505
#
_entry.id   19a5d189ed523ab48423a3c789f7f505
#
_cell.length_a   1.000
_cell.length_b   1.000
_cell.length_c   1.000
_cell.angle_alpha   90.00
_cell.angle_beta   90.00
_cell.angle_gamma   90.00
#
_symmetry.space_group_name_H-M   'P 1'
#
loop_
_entity.id
_entity.type
_entity.pdbx_description
1 polymer ?
#
loop_
_entity_poly.entity_id
_entity_poly.type
_entity_poly.pdbx_seq_one_letter_code
_entity_poly.pdbx_strand_id
1 'polypeptide(L)'
;NNPNINKWAGNGSGVIISKSGHIITNHHVIKDAEKIEVEFMLDDELQKFNAEVVQVDKTNDLAVLKIFDMNFDGVSEPPYNFKLRGSDVGTKVYAFGYPMALTVMGKEIKVTDGMISSKTGFDGNITTYQITAPIQGGNSGGPLFDEEANLIGINSSGIRKDIADNVAYSIKTSYVSNLLDVLPKSIELPSSTKLKSLPLTE
;
A
#
# COMPACT_ATOMS: atom_id res chain seq x y z
N ASN A 1 -15.02 -31.26 13.27
CA ASN A 1 -14.58 -30.89 11.92
C ASN A 1 -15.63 -29.95 11.36
N ASN A 2 -15.39 -28.66 11.40
CA ASN A 2 -16.25 -27.65 10.78
C ASN A 2 -15.72 -27.38 9.36
N PRO A 3 -16.42 -27.76 8.27
CA PRO A 3 -15.92 -27.67 6.90
C PRO A 3 -15.98 -26.26 6.29
N ASN A 4 -16.38 -25.23 7.04
CA ASN A 4 -16.55 -23.86 6.57
C ASN A 4 -15.61 -22.87 7.26
N ILE A 5 -14.33 -23.19 7.35
CA ILE A 5 -13.33 -22.14 7.55
C ILE A 5 -13.09 -21.53 6.16
N ASN A 6 -13.62 -20.35 5.91
CA ASN A 6 -13.26 -19.53 4.76
C ASN A 6 -11.74 -19.30 4.80
N LYS A 7 -11.01 -20.17 4.10
CA LYS A 7 -9.56 -20.10 4.05
C LYS A 7 -9.22 -19.01 3.03
N TRP A 8 -8.79 -17.85 3.51
CA TRP A 8 -8.27 -16.80 2.64
C TRP A 8 -7.12 -17.35 1.80
N ALA A 9 -7.13 -17.06 0.50
CA ALA A 9 -6.10 -17.50 -0.43
C ALA A 9 -4.78 -16.75 -0.23
N GLY A 10 -4.84 -15.55 0.36
CA GLY A 10 -3.67 -14.71 0.65
C GLY A 10 -4.05 -13.47 1.43
N ASN A 11 -3.04 -12.70 1.78
CA ASN A 11 -3.19 -11.37 2.37
C ASN A 11 -2.13 -10.42 1.81
N GLY A 12 -2.41 -9.13 1.91
CA GLY A 12 -1.50 -8.04 1.61
C GLY A 12 -1.92 -6.80 2.35
N SER A 13 -1.28 -5.70 2.03
CA SER A 13 -1.60 -4.39 2.56
C SER A 13 -2.21 -3.49 1.48
N GLY A 14 -2.74 -2.35 1.89
CA GLY A 14 -3.22 -1.31 1.01
C GLY A 14 -3.13 0.05 1.68
N VAL A 15 -3.36 1.10 0.91
CA VAL A 15 -3.45 2.46 1.42
C VAL A 15 -4.72 3.14 0.93
N ILE A 16 -5.51 3.70 1.85
CA ILE A 16 -6.73 4.44 1.54
C ILE A 16 -6.33 5.80 0.98
N ILE A 17 -6.80 6.15 -0.21
CA ILE A 17 -6.45 7.39 -0.93
C ILE A 17 -7.62 8.37 -1.08
N SER A 18 -8.80 8.04 -0.60
CA SER A 18 -9.95 8.96 -0.66
C SER A 18 -10.95 8.72 0.47
N LYS A 19 -11.69 9.75 0.83
CA LYS A 19 -12.80 9.67 1.81
C LYS A 19 -13.85 8.64 1.43
N SER A 20 -14.05 8.44 0.14
CA SER A 20 -15.03 7.48 -0.37
C SER A 20 -14.53 6.03 -0.37
N GLY A 21 -13.33 5.74 0.13
CA GLY A 21 -12.82 4.38 0.29
C GLY A 21 -12.17 3.79 -0.98
N HIS A 22 -11.48 4.61 -1.78
CA HIS A 22 -10.55 4.06 -2.77
C HIS A 22 -9.25 3.64 -2.09
N ILE A 23 -8.72 2.50 -2.49
CA ILE A 23 -7.53 1.88 -1.90
C ILE A 23 -6.58 1.51 -3.03
N ILE A 24 -5.28 1.80 -2.84
CA ILE A 24 -4.22 1.29 -3.69
C ILE A 24 -3.60 0.07 -3.04
N THR A 25 -3.36 -0.95 -3.84
CA THR A 25 -2.61 -2.16 -3.48
C THR A 25 -1.82 -2.68 -4.67
N ASN A 26 -1.11 -3.81 -4.52
CA ASN A 26 -0.47 -4.48 -5.66
C ASN A 26 -1.46 -5.38 -6.40
N HIS A 27 -1.30 -5.49 -7.72
CA HIS A 27 -2.09 -6.40 -8.52
C HIS A 27 -1.88 -7.87 -8.10
N HIS A 28 -0.63 -8.29 -7.80
CA HIS A 28 -0.37 -9.67 -7.39
C HIS A 28 -1.06 -10.09 -6.08
N VAL A 29 -1.43 -9.13 -5.22
CA VAL A 29 -2.16 -9.39 -3.98
C VAL A 29 -3.60 -9.85 -4.25
N ILE A 30 -4.19 -9.35 -5.35
CA ILE A 30 -5.62 -9.56 -5.64
C ILE A 30 -5.91 -10.39 -6.90
N LYS A 31 -4.89 -10.71 -7.71
CA LYS A 31 -5.05 -11.27 -9.07
C LYS A 31 -5.89 -12.54 -9.18
N ASP A 32 -5.86 -13.38 -8.14
CA ASP A 32 -6.56 -14.67 -8.12
C ASP A 32 -7.69 -14.69 -7.07
N ALA A 33 -8.09 -13.50 -6.58
CA ALA A 33 -9.11 -13.38 -5.54
C ALA A 33 -10.52 -13.42 -6.16
N GLU A 34 -11.36 -14.34 -5.70
CA GLU A 34 -12.81 -14.37 -6.00
C GLU A 34 -13.56 -13.32 -5.16
N LYS A 35 -13.06 -13.04 -3.96
CA LYS A 35 -13.59 -12.05 -3.02
C LYS A 35 -12.46 -11.27 -2.40
N ILE A 36 -12.65 -9.96 -2.28
CA ILE A 36 -11.72 -9.05 -1.62
C ILE A 36 -12.42 -8.47 -0.39
N GLU A 37 -11.81 -8.62 0.76
CA GLU A 37 -12.20 -7.99 2.01
C GLU A 37 -11.06 -7.09 2.49
N VAL A 38 -11.40 -5.88 2.88
CA VAL A 38 -10.46 -4.93 3.50
C VAL A 38 -10.77 -4.81 4.98
N GLU A 39 -9.72 -4.75 5.79
CA GLU A 39 -9.84 -4.69 7.25
C GLU A 39 -8.95 -3.55 7.74
N PHE A 40 -9.49 -2.62 8.52
CA PHE A 40 -8.75 -1.51 9.13
C PHE A 40 -9.47 -0.97 10.37
N MET A 41 -8.73 -0.19 11.16
CA MET A 41 -9.31 0.50 12.33
C MET A 41 -10.13 1.71 11.86
N LEU A 42 -11.36 1.79 12.29
CA LEU A 42 -12.25 2.94 12.08
C LEU A 42 -12.96 3.21 13.40
N ASP A 43 -12.85 4.43 13.92
CA ASP A 43 -13.42 4.84 15.20
C ASP A 43 -13.03 3.90 16.36
N ASP A 44 -11.74 3.55 16.42
CA ASP A 44 -11.11 2.64 17.40
C ASP A 44 -11.64 1.19 17.36
N GLU A 45 -12.42 0.83 16.35
CA GLU A 45 -12.89 -0.52 16.14
C GLU A 45 -12.32 -1.13 14.84
N LEU A 46 -12.02 -2.43 14.90
CA LEU A 46 -11.59 -3.18 13.71
C LEU A 46 -12.80 -3.46 12.82
N GLN A 47 -12.87 -2.77 11.70
CA GLN A 47 -13.94 -2.91 10.72
C GLN A 47 -13.50 -3.71 9.50
N LYS A 48 -14.47 -4.37 8.88
CA LYS A 48 -14.28 -5.18 7.67
C LYS A 48 -15.31 -4.80 6.62
N PHE A 49 -14.85 -4.58 5.40
CA PHE A 49 -15.70 -4.20 4.29
C PHE A 49 -15.37 -5.01 3.05
N ASN A 50 -16.38 -5.32 2.24
CA ASN A 50 -16.16 -5.86 0.91
C ASN A 50 -15.62 -4.76 0.00
N ALA A 51 -14.73 -5.15 -0.91
CA ALA A 51 -14.16 -4.26 -1.90
C ALA A 51 -14.18 -4.88 -3.30
N GLU A 52 -14.24 -4.03 -4.31
CA GLU A 52 -14.20 -4.41 -5.72
C GLU A 52 -13.00 -3.78 -6.41
N VAL A 53 -12.52 -4.46 -7.45
CA VAL A 53 -11.44 -3.94 -8.29
C VAL A 53 -12.02 -2.91 -9.25
N VAL A 54 -11.49 -1.69 -9.19
CA VAL A 54 -11.89 -0.57 -10.08
C VAL A 54 -11.00 -0.54 -11.31
N GLN A 55 -9.68 -0.70 -11.12
CA GLN A 55 -8.70 -0.66 -12.20
C GLN A 55 -7.43 -1.43 -11.82
N VAL A 56 -6.71 -1.93 -12.82
CA VAL A 56 -5.43 -2.62 -12.63
C VAL A 56 -4.39 -2.17 -13.66
N ASP A 57 -3.15 -2.08 -13.22
CA ASP A 57 -1.97 -2.02 -14.05
C ASP A 57 -1.10 -3.24 -13.77
N LYS A 58 -1.24 -4.26 -14.64
CA LYS A 58 -0.50 -5.52 -14.51
C LYS A 58 1.00 -5.35 -14.74
N THR A 59 1.37 -4.38 -15.56
CA THR A 59 2.78 -4.12 -15.90
C THR A 59 3.53 -3.53 -14.72
N ASN A 60 2.90 -2.59 -14.02
CA ASN A 60 3.50 -1.95 -12.85
C ASN A 60 3.05 -2.57 -11.52
N ASP A 61 2.34 -3.71 -11.56
CA ASP A 61 1.87 -4.43 -10.37
C ASP A 61 1.03 -3.55 -9.42
N LEU A 62 0.10 -2.74 -9.97
CA LEU A 62 -0.79 -1.88 -9.22
C LEU A 62 -2.26 -2.26 -9.41
N ALA A 63 -3.05 -2.01 -8.38
CA ALA A 63 -4.52 -2.13 -8.43
C ALA A 63 -5.18 -1.03 -7.61
N VAL A 64 -6.31 -0.54 -8.12
CA VAL A 64 -7.23 0.35 -7.41
C VAL A 64 -8.44 -0.46 -6.98
N LEU A 65 -8.71 -0.46 -5.70
CA LEU A 65 -9.93 -1.03 -5.12
C LEU A 65 -10.87 0.09 -4.70
N LYS A 66 -12.15 -0.24 -4.60
CA LYS A 66 -13.18 0.60 -4.00
C LYS A 66 -13.94 -0.22 -2.97
N ILE A 67 -14.09 0.31 -1.77
CA ILE A 67 -15.00 -0.28 -0.79
C ILE A 67 -16.42 -0.20 -1.36
N PHE A 68 -17.06 -1.35 -1.45
CA PHE A 68 -18.43 -1.52 -1.92
C PHE A 68 -19.20 -2.34 -0.88
N ASP A 69 -19.62 -1.65 0.18
CA ASP A 69 -20.31 -2.26 1.31
C ASP A 69 -21.37 -1.30 1.83
N MET A 70 -22.56 -1.81 2.14
CA MET A 70 -23.69 -0.99 2.62
C MET A 70 -23.45 -0.38 4.00
N ASN A 71 -22.51 -0.92 4.77
CA ASN A 71 -22.17 -0.41 6.10
C ASN A 71 -21.01 0.59 6.06
N PHE A 72 -20.52 0.96 4.87
CA PHE A 72 -19.41 1.89 4.72
C PHE A 72 -19.91 3.28 4.35
N ASP A 73 -19.88 4.19 5.30
CA ASP A 73 -20.30 5.60 5.12
C ASP A 73 -19.14 6.54 4.72
N GLY A 74 -17.94 5.97 4.52
CA GLY A 74 -16.73 6.72 4.21
C GLY A 74 -15.73 6.76 5.36
N VAL A 75 -14.61 7.43 5.12
CA VAL A 75 -13.57 7.69 6.13
C VAL A 75 -13.26 9.18 6.16
N SER A 76 -12.61 9.63 7.23
CA SER A 76 -12.01 10.97 7.28
C SER A 76 -11.01 11.16 6.15
N GLU A 77 -10.70 12.41 5.83
CA GLU A 77 -9.65 12.71 4.86
C GLU A 77 -8.33 12.04 5.28
N PRO A 78 -7.68 11.28 4.37
CA PRO A 78 -6.39 10.69 4.69
C PRO A 78 -5.41 11.77 5.17
N PRO A 79 -4.74 11.57 6.33
CA PRO A 79 -4.02 12.65 7.02
C PRO A 79 -2.62 12.94 6.45
N TYR A 80 -2.30 12.43 5.29
CA TYR A 80 -0.99 12.53 4.63
C TYR A 80 -1.10 13.23 3.27
N ASN A 81 0.04 13.59 2.71
CA ASN A 81 0.14 14.15 1.36
C ASN A 81 0.56 13.08 0.34
N PHE A 82 -0.11 13.05 -0.81
CA PHE A 82 0.25 12.20 -1.94
C PHE A 82 1.26 12.93 -2.83
N LYS A 83 2.53 12.56 -2.75
CA LYS A 83 3.62 13.24 -3.43
C LYS A 83 3.83 12.67 -4.84
N LEU A 84 3.55 13.48 -5.85
CA LEU A 84 3.70 13.10 -7.27
C LEU A 84 5.16 13.16 -7.74
N ARG A 85 5.93 14.13 -7.23
CA ARG A 85 7.34 14.29 -7.60
C ARG A 85 8.19 13.23 -6.92
N GLY A 86 9.06 12.59 -7.71
CA GLY A 86 9.99 11.58 -7.20
C GLY A 86 10.91 12.12 -6.10
N SER A 87 11.28 11.25 -5.17
CA SER A 87 12.20 11.52 -4.07
C SER A 87 13.63 11.15 -4.44
N ASP A 88 14.61 11.75 -3.76
CA ASP A 88 16.03 11.56 -4.06
C ASP A 88 16.63 10.37 -3.31
N VAL A 89 17.77 9.86 -3.81
CA VAL A 89 18.60 8.88 -3.11
C VAL A 89 19.03 9.48 -1.76
N GLY A 90 19.05 8.66 -0.71
CA GLY A 90 19.30 9.08 0.65
C GLY A 90 18.08 9.58 1.42
N THR A 91 16.94 9.80 0.76
CA THR A 91 15.68 10.11 1.47
C THR A 91 15.35 8.99 2.44
N LYS A 92 15.18 9.30 3.71
CA LYS A 92 14.73 8.37 4.73
C LYS A 92 13.27 7.98 4.49
N VAL A 93 12.97 6.72 4.67
CA VAL A 93 11.65 6.16 4.36
C VAL A 93 11.15 5.22 5.43
N TYR A 94 9.83 5.13 5.54
CA TYR A 94 9.10 4.24 6.44
C TYR A 94 8.10 3.42 5.62
N ALA A 95 8.23 2.09 5.69
CA ALA A 95 7.33 1.17 5.04
C ALA A 95 6.36 0.59 6.07
N PHE A 96 5.06 0.71 5.79
CA PHE A 96 3.99 0.20 6.64
C PHE A 96 3.33 -1.00 5.98
N GLY A 97 2.81 -1.91 6.81
CA GLY A 97 2.05 -3.05 6.31
C GLY A 97 1.66 -4.04 7.40
N TYR A 98 1.07 -5.14 6.95
CA TYR A 98 0.61 -6.24 7.78
C TYR A 98 1.36 -7.53 7.41
N PRO A 99 2.66 -7.64 7.70
CA PRO A 99 3.46 -8.78 7.29
C PRO A 99 2.93 -10.05 7.96
N MET A 100 2.73 -11.09 7.13
CA MET A 100 2.33 -12.42 7.61
C MET A 100 1.12 -12.42 8.57
N ALA A 101 0.16 -11.50 8.37
CA ALA A 101 -0.97 -11.29 9.28
C ALA A 101 -1.85 -12.54 9.48
N LEU A 102 -1.93 -13.42 8.47
CA LEU A 102 -2.68 -14.68 8.54
C LEU A 102 -1.93 -15.82 9.24
N THR A 103 -0.68 -15.63 9.63
CA THR A 103 0.18 -16.68 10.14
C THR A 103 0.75 -16.38 11.53
N VAL A 104 1.93 -15.76 11.59
CA VAL A 104 2.72 -15.72 12.83
C VAL A 104 2.88 -14.32 13.43
N MET A 105 2.66 -13.23 12.66
CA MET A 105 2.98 -11.87 13.12
C MET A 105 1.77 -11.08 13.64
N GLY A 106 0.57 -11.68 13.62
CA GLY A 106 -0.66 -11.03 14.09
C GLY A 106 -1.15 -9.90 13.16
N LYS A 107 -2.25 -9.25 13.57
CA LYS A 107 -2.96 -8.25 12.75
C LYS A 107 -2.59 -6.81 13.08
N GLU A 108 -1.53 -6.58 13.82
CA GLU A 108 -1.04 -5.23 14.08
C GLU A 108 -0.22 -4.71 12.89
N ILE A 109 -0.35 -3.42 12.63
CA ILE A 109 0.49 -2.75 11.64
C ILE A 109 1.96 -2.81 12.07
N LYS A 110 2.84 -3.09 11.13
CA LYS A 110 4.29 -3.08 11.36
C LYS A 110 4.92 -1.98 10.52
N VAL A 111 5.95 -1.36 11.11
CA VAL A 111 6.72 -0.30 10.47
C VAL A 111 8.16 -0.77 10.36
N THR A 112 8.76 -0.59 9.18
CA THR A 112 10.19 -0.76 8.97
C THR A 112 10.75 0.52 8.36
N ASP A 113 11.98 0.89 8.69
CA ASP A 113 12.62 2.10 8.17
C ASP A 113 13.88 1.79 7.37
N GLY A 114 14.27 2.76 6.57
CA GLY A 114 15.44 2.70 5.71
C GLY A 114 15.59 3.98 4.88
N MET A 115 16.19 3.83 3.71
CA MET A 115 16.33 4.95 2.77
C MET A 115 16.14 4.50 1.32
N ILE A 116 15.90 5.44 0.43
CA ILE A 116 16.00 5.21 -1.00
C ILE A 116 17.47 5.01 -1.35
N SER A 117 17.83 3.82 -1.80
CA SER A 117 19.20 3.49 -2.24
C SER A 117 19.41 3.71 -3.74
N SER A 118 18.34 3.65 -4.55
CA SER A 118 18.37 3.97 -5.99
C SER A 118 17.02 4.52 -6.47
N LYS A 119 17.07 5.42 -7.46
CA LYS A 119 15.87 5.90 -8.18
C LYS A 119 15.35 4.91 -9.21
N THR A 120 16.06 3.80 -9.44
CA THR A 120 15.63 2.71 -10.31
C THR A 120 15.67 1.40 -9.54
N GLY A 121 14.75 0.52 -9.85
CA GLY A 121 14.65 -0.81 -9.27
C GLY A 121 15.46 -1.85 -10.03
N PHE A 122 15.00 -3.11 -9.93
CA PHE A 122 15.65 -4.25 -10.57
C PHE A 122 15.79 -4.03 -12.09
N ASP A 123 16.95 -4.36 -12.64
CA ASP A 123 17.29 -4.23 -14.06
C ASP A 123 17.03 -2.81 -14.63
N GLY A 124 17.29 -1.78 -13.81
CA GLY A 124 17.10 -0.39 -14.22
C GLY A 124 15.64 0.05 -14.30
N ASN A 125 14.70 -0.70 -13.74
CA ASN A 125 13.28 -0.37 -13.78
C ASN A 125 13.02 1.03 -13.19
N ILE A 126 12.59 1.96 -14.04
CA ILE A 126 12.34 3.35 -13.67
C ILE A 126 11.06 3.55 -12.83
N THR A 127 10.16 2.55 -12.81
CA THR A 127 8.87 2.65 -12.12
C THR A 127 8.98 2.46 -10.61
N THR A 128 10.11 1.92 -10.13
CA THR A 128 10.31 1.60 -8.72
C THR A 128 11.52 2.33 -8.15
N TYR A 129 11.46 2.59 -6.84
CA TYR A 129 12.64 2.84 -6.02
C TYR A 129 13.22 1.50 -5.56
N GLN A 130 14.55 1.46 -5.42
CA GLN A 130 15.21 0.49 -4.56
C GLN A 130 15.34 1.11 -3.17
N ILE A 131 14.97 0.39 -2.14
CA ILE A 131 14.99 0.84 -0.74
C ILE A 131 15.72 -0.15 0.15
N THR A 132 16.24 0.33 1.28
CA THR A 132 16.87 -0.52 2.30
C THR A 132 15.90 -0.93 3.41
N ALA A 133 14.72 -0.33 3.50
CA ALA A 133 13.68 -0.74 4.44
C ALA A 133 13.28 -2.20 4.18
N PRO A 134 13.30 -3.09 5.19
CA PRO A 134 12.91 -4.48 5.01
C PRO A 134 11.45 -4.63 4.61
N ILE A 135 11.19 -5.32 3.51
CA ILE A 135 9.84 -5.66 3.04
C ILE A 135 9.66 -7.18 3.08
N GLN A 136 8.59 -7.64 3.70
CA GLN A 136 8.23 -9.05 3.82
C GLN A 136 6.88 -9.33 3.16
N GLY A 137 6.55 -10.62 2.97
CA GLY A 137 5.23 -11.04 2.50
C GLY A 137 4.13 -10.48 3.41
N GLY A 138 3.10 -9.87 2.82
CA GLY A 138 2.06 -9.14 3.53
C GLY A 138 2.25 -7.61 3.56
N ASN A 139 3.48 -7.09 3.41
CA ASN A 139 3.72 -5.65 3.24
C ASN A 139 3.42 -5.16 1.81
N SER A 140 3.30 -6.08 0.84
CA SER A 140 2.92 -5.75 -0.54
C SER A 140 1.61 -4.97 -0.58
N GLY A 141 1.60 -3.88 -1.31
CA GLY A 141 0.47 -2.95 -1.43
C GLY A 141 0.42 -1.86 -0.36
N GLY A 142 1.19 -2.02 0.72
CA GLY A 142 1.28 -1.01 1.78
C GLY A 142 2.06 0.24 1.36
N PRO A 143 1.86 1.35 2.07
CA PRO A 143 2.48 2.62 1.74
C PRO A 143 3.97 2.68 2.13
N LEU A 144 4.71 3.46 1.33
CA LEU A 144 6.03 3.98 1.67
C LEU A 144 5.91 5.49 1.89
N PHE A 145 6.26 5.96 3.08
CA PHE A 145 6.28 7.37 3.43
C PHE A 145 7.71 7.91 3.55
N ASP A 146 7.89 9.20 3.25
CA ASP A 146 9.12 9.94 3.62
C ASP A 146 8.99 10.56 5.02
N GLU A 147 10.07 11.22 5.50
CA GLU A 147 10.10 11.86 6.83
C GLU A 147 9.07 12.99 7.00
N GLU A 148 8.54 13.51 5.92
CA GLU A 148 7.52 14.55 5.93
C GLU A 148 6.09 13.96 5.86
N ALA A 149 5.95 12.64 6.06
CA ALA A 149 4.70 11.89 5.92
C ALA A 149 4.06 12.07 4.53
N ASN A 150 4.85 12.24 3.49
CA ASN A 150 4.34 12.14 2.14
C ASN A 150 4.32 10.69 1.70
N LEU A 151 3.21 10.23 1.13
CA LEU A 151 3.15 8.98 0.41
C LEU A 151 3.97 9.11 -0.87
N ILE A 152 5.05 8.34 -0.98
CA ILE A 152 6.00 8.39 -2.11
C ILE A 152 6.04 7.09 -2.93
N GLY A 153 5.48 6.01 -2.41
CA GLY A 153 5.47 4.73 -3.11
C GLY A 153 4.55 3.70 -2.48
N ILE A 154 4.39 2.58 -3.21
CA ILE A 154 3.64 1.40 -2.81
C ILE A 154 4.63 0.23 -2.73
N ASN A 155 4.75 -0.37 -1.56
CA ASN A 155 5.70 -1.46 -1.30
C ASN A 155 5.35 -2.70 -2.13
N SER A 156 6.35 -3.36 -2.70
CA SER A 156 6.18 -4.63 -3.42
C SER A 156 7.21 -5.65 -2.95
N SER A 157 6.75 -6.75 -2.38
CA SER A 157 7.59 -7.88 -1.97
C SER A 157 7.79 -8.92 -3.09
N GLY A 158 7.14 -8.72 -4.25
CA GLY A 158 7.14 -9.65 -5.37
C GLY A 158 8.41 -9.65 -6.22
N ILE A 159 9.31 -8.70 -6.01
CA ILE A 159 10.54 -8.57 -6.79
C ILE A 159 11.65 -9.31 -6.04
N ARG A 160 11.99 -10.50 -6.52
CA ARG A 160 13.14 -11.37 -6.25
C ARG A 160 13.97 -11.10 -4.97
N LYS A 161 13.57 -11.74 -3.87
CA LYS A 161 14.36 -11.82 -2.63
C LYS A 161 15.60 -12.71 -2.72
N ASP A 162 15.72 -13.51 -3.79
CA ASP A 162 16.75 -14.51 -4.00
C ASP A 162 18.06 -13.95 -4.57
N ILE A 163 18.12 -12.66 -4.94
CA ILE A 163 19.25 -12.05 -5.63
C ILE A 163 20.16 -11.24 -4.69
N ALA A 164 19.62 -10.59 -3.67
CA ALA A 164 20.41 -9.79 -2.74
C ALA A 164 19.72 -9.64 -1.39
N ASP A 165 20.48 -9.71 -0.30
CA ASP A 165 20.05 -9.36 1.04
C ASP A 165 19.86 -7.82 1.16
N ASN A 166 18.86 -7.40 1.94
CA ASN A 166 18.57 -5.99 2.22
C ASN A 166 18.23 -5.12 0.99
N VAL A 167 17.64 -5.70 -0.05
CA VAL A 167 17.12 -4.98 -1.20
C VAL A 167 15.61 -5.19 -1.27
N ALA A 168 14.88 -4.11 -1.24
CA ALA A 168 13.43 -4.08 -1.42
C ALA A 168 13.04 -3.00 -2.43
N TYR A 169 11.81 -3.05 -2.90
CA TYR A 169 11.34 -2.16 -3.94
C TYR A 169 10.01 -1.53 -3.58
N SER A 170 9.79 -0.30 -4.06
CA SER A 170 8.53 0.40 -3.89
C SER A 170 8.17 1.10 -5.19
N ILE A 171 6.95 0.89 -5.68
CA ILE A 171 6.44 1.48 -6.92
C ILE A 171 6.13 2.95 -6.65
N LYS A 172 6.68 3.84 -7.48
CA LYS A 172 6.55 5.29 -7.29
C LYS A 172 5.10 5.77 -7.44
N THR A 173 4.70 6.72 -6.63
CA THR A 173 3.36 7.35 -6.68
C THR A 173 2.98 7.96 -8.02
N SER A 174 3.96 8.40 -8.84
CA SER A 174 3.69 8.88 -10.20
C SER A 174 3.02 7.83 -11.10
N TYR A 175 3.33 6.55 -10.93
CA TYR A 175 2.68 5.45 -11.66
C TYR A 175 1.30 5.13 -11.10
N VAL A 176 1.08 5.33 -9.81
CA VAL A 176 -0.27 5.30 -9.21
C VAL A 176 -1.13 6.41 -9.81
N SER A 177 -0.60 7.64 -9.91
CA SER A 177 -1.33 8.76 -10.55
C SER A 177 -1.75 8.43 -11.98
N ASN A 178 -0.85 7.89 -12.79
CA ASN A 178 -1.17 7.47 -14.15
C ASN A 178 -2.32 6.43 -14.20
N LEU A 179 -2.35 5.51 -13.24
CA LEU A 179 -3.43 4.53 -13.13
C LEU A 179 -4.76 5.18 -12.73
N LEU A 180 -4.73 6.21 -11.89
CA LEU A 180 -5.93 6.95 -11.47
C LEU A 180 -6.48 7.84 -12.58
N ASP A 181 -5.62 8.38 -13.46
CA ASP A 181 -6.02 9.27 -14.55
C ASP A 181 -6.93 8.61 -15.60
N VAL A 182 -6.92 7.28 -15.68
CA VAL A 182 -7.79 6.52 -16.60
C VAL A 182 -9.15 6.17 -15.99
N LEU A 183 -9.41 6.54 -14.74
CA LEU A 183 -10.69 6.29 -14.09
C LEU A 183 -11.80 7.19 -14.66
N PRO A 184 -13.05 6.69 -14.78
CA PRO A 184 -14.18 7.48 -15.29
C PRO A 184 -14.50 8.73 -14.45
N LYS A 185 -14.13 8.71 -13.18
CA LYS A 185 -14.27 9.86 -12.25
C LYS A 185 -12.92 10.12 -11.61
N SER A 186 -12.52 11.38 -11.59
CA SER A 186 -11.33 11.80 -10.90
C SER A 186 -11.45 11.57 -9.39
N ILE A 187 -10.36 11.14 -8.77
CA ILE A 187 -10.24 11.00 -7.32
C ILE A 187 -9.39 12.17 -6.83
N GLU A 188 -9.91 12.92 -5.86
CA GLU A 188 -9.12 13.91 -5.17
C GLU A 188 -8.09 13.21 -4.29
N LEU A 189 -6.81 13.43 -4.60
CA LEU A 189 -5.69 12.81 -3.89
C LEU A 189 -5.46 13.51 -2.55
N PRO A 190 -5.03 12.79 -1.52
CA PRO A 190 -4.70 13.37 -0.23
C PRO A 190 -3.63 14.47 -0.35
N SER A 191 -3.89 15.60 0.29
CA SER A 191 -2.98 16.76 0.31
C SER A 191 -2.73 17.29 1.73
N SER A 192 -3.07 16.50 2.74
CA SER A 192 -2.93 16.88 4.15
C SER A 192 -1.48 16.80 4.61
N THR A 193 -1.10 17.74 5.46
CA THR A 193 0.21 17.74 6.15
C THR A 193 0.09 17.46 7.65
N LYS A 194 -1.05 16.94 8.09
CA LYS A 194 -1.33 16.71 9.53
C LYS A 194 -0.29 15.80 10.19
N LEU A 195 0.13 14.74 9.50
CA LEU A 195 1.12 13.80 10.05
C LEU A 195 2.55 14.35 10.09
N LYS A 196 2.87 15.40 9.32
CA LYS A 196 4.22 15.98 9.28
C LYS A 196 4.74 16.45 10.65
N SER A 197 3.86 16.85 11.54
CA SER A 197 4.17 17.38 12.86
C SER A 197 4.01 16.39 14.00
N LEU A 198 3.55 15.17 13.72
CA LEU A 198 3.34 14.13 14.72
C LEU A 198 4.58 13.22 14.83
N PRO A 199 4.94 12.75 16.03
CA PRO A 199 5.94 11.70 16.16
C PRO A 199 5.39 10.39 15.57
N LEU A 200 6.30 9.51 15.11
CA LEU A 200 5.94 8.20 14.51
C LEU A 200 5.14 7.27 15.44
N THR A 201 5.07 7.60 16.70
CA THR A 201 4.38 6.81 17.74
C THR A 201 2.93 7.25 17.98
N GLU A 202 2.47 8.27 17.30
CA GLU A 202 1.10 8.77 17.30
C GLU A 202 0.45 8.58 15.91
#